data_1eb210df67e9101db300fa680ba4f99e
#
_entry.id   1eb210df67e9101db300fa680ba4f99e
#
_cell.length_a   1.000
_cell.length_b   1.000
_cell.length_c   1.000
_cell.angle_alpha   90.00
_cell.angle_beta   90.00
_cell.angle_gamma   90.00
#
_symmetry.space_group_name_H-M   'P 1'
#
loop_
_entity.id
_entity.type
_entity.pdbx_description
1 polymer ?
#
loop_
_entity_poly.entity_id
_entity_poly.type
_entity_poly.pdbx_seq_one_letter_code
_entity_poly.pdbx_strand_id
1 'polypeptide(L)'
;MESNNSILGTTEMASSVEVRELLPFKTLTELNNALDNGLTDLPITCIAESVDYVYRGSEISAQKILLEKVDRDEQPRTLVCHDMKGGYLEDRFLSGSTSHDSYIFYHWSVVDIFVYFSHHFVTVPPCGWINAAHHHGVKVLGTVITEGNNDTWNTILISQEDVKKFADALILVAKCYQFEGWLLNIENKIKQEDIDNLIYFVKYLTENIHKEIENSEIIWYDSVTNIGELNWQNELNDNNKDFFLHCDGIFLNYNWTESRLSKSRIFAKELGRDIKDIYVGLDVWGRGCPGGGGFNSTYALDLIRKQGLSVAIFAPGWTHEYFGPSTFQILEDLFWAQLFPYLYVHVPIYEDETFKTSFCRGAGICYYYNGEEHFELYKINDESAHGKKAFYNLRMQQPQLSVPAPHSQFTRATQRTLIEDGENNDEVNNGQGDKDNDTNKTHTRIERIYENRKNIIRVCDNVVNVEEKLSAPDFNTFEFCDQFSYNGGGCLKLITTNDRLYHRLFLIHIDLKHNIQATIVYTELGSLMNESHKDPVLILGNDGDLKSILPYNSIRVNARWRKCIYLTNLKTVDEIGVSLKQCDCYLGEIILEKRDHCFEKTVVGNER
;
A
#
# COMPACT_ATOMS: atom_id res chain seq x y z
N MET A 1 6.76 -48.09 59.90
CA MET A 1 5.54 -47.53 59.28
C MET A 1 6.01 -46.42 58.34
N GLU A 2 6.22 -46.80 57.12
CA GLU A 2 6.71 -45.99 56.01
C GLU A 2 5.54 -45.32 55.35
N SER A 3 5.57 -44.03 55.18
CA SER A 3 4.60 -43.27 54.41
C SER A 3 5.26 -42.85 53.09
N ASN A 4 4.86 -43.48 52.03
CA ASN A 4 5.19 -43.13 50.66
C ASN A 4 4.47 -41.84 50.25
N ASN A 5 5.23 -40.78 49.97
CA ASN A 5 4.74 -39.63 49.22
C ASN A 5 5.18 -39.79 47.75
N SER A 6 4.26 -40.13 46.92
CA SER A 6 4.40 -40.11 45.46
C SER A 6 4.23 -38.65 44.97
N ILE A 7 5.30 -38.07 44.50
CA ILE A 7 5.30 -36.79 43.76
C ILE A 7 4.80 -37.11 42.36
N LEU A 8 3.58 -36.70 42.04
CA LEU A 8 3.07 -36.60 40.69
C LEU A 8 3.77 -35.47 39.96
N GLY A 9 4.70 -35.82 39.10
CA GLY A 9 5.27 -34.87 38.13
C GLY A 9 4.24 -34.55 37.09
N THR A 10 3.70 -33.34 37.11
CA THR A 10 2.99 -32.73 35.98
C THR A 10 4.03 -32.33 34.95
N THR A 11 4.23 -33.18 33.95
CA THR A 11 4.88 -32.79 32.70
C THR A 11 3.92 -31.85 31.99
N GLU A 12 4.11 -30.55 32.12
CA GLU A 12 3.55 -29.58 31.19
C GLU A 12 4.15 -29.88 29.81
N MET A 13 3.33 -30.46 28.94
CA MET A 13 3.63 -30.49 27.52
C MET A 13 3.55 -29.04 27.05
N ALA A 14 4.70 -28.40 26.90
CA ALA A 14 4.81 -27.18 26.11
C ALA A 14 4.37 -27.53 24.68
N SER A 15 3.16 -27.15 24.31
CA SER A 15 2.72 -27.22 22.92
C SER A 15 3.63 -26.30 22.13
N SER A 16 4.47 -26.87 21.27
CA SER A 16 5.19 -26.11 20.25
C SER A 16 4.15 -25.36 19.43
N VAL A 17 4.17 -24.04 19.48
CA VAL A 17 3.36 -23.21 18.60
C VAL A 17 3.86 -23.49 17.19
N GLU A 18 3.03 -24.14 16.38
CA GLU A 18 3.35 -24.46 14.99
C GLU A 18 3.48 -23.14 14.24
N VAL A 19 4.67 -22.86 13.69
CA VAL A 19 4.91 -21.68 12.86
C VAL A 19 4.19 -21.91 11.53
N ARG A 20 3.12 -21.16 11.29
CA ARG A 20 2.36 -21.26 10.05
C ARG A 20 2.89 -20.25 9.02
N GLU A 21 3.15 -20.75 7.83
CA GLU A 21 3.66 -20.00 6.69
C GLU A 21 2.67 -20.06 5.54
N LEU A 22 2.50 -18.94 4.81
CA LEU A 22 1.88 -18.96 3.50
C LEU A 22 2.96 -19.13 2.45
N LEU A 23 2.80 -20.10 1.57
CA LEU A 23 3.71 -20.41 0.49
C LEU A 23 2.99 -20.39 -0.86
N PRO A 24 3.69 -20.14 -1.96
CA PRO A 24 3.12 -20.20 -3.30
C PRO A 24 2.89 -21.65 -3.74
N PHE A 25 2.04 -21.83 -4.74
CA PHE A 25 1.99 -23.10 -5.47
C PHE A 25 3.07 -23.11 -6.56
N LYS A 26 4.04 -23.99 -6.44
CA LYS A 26 5.17 -24.09 -7.37
C LYS A 26 4.85 -24.85 -8.64
N THR A 27 3.81 -25.71 -8.58
CA THR A 27 3.40 -26.56 -9.68
C THR A 27 1.88 -26.68 -9.77
N LEU A 28 1.38 -27.04 -10.96
CA LEU A 28 -0.04 -27.35 -11.18
C LEU A 28 -0.50 -28.52 -10.27
N THR A 29 0.37 -29.48 -10.00
CA THR A 29 0.06 -30.61 -9.11
C THR A 29 -0.13 -30.16 -7.67
N GLU A 30 0.70 -29.25 -7.16
CA GLU A 30 0.52 -28.68 -5.82
C GLU A 30 -0.81 -27.94 -5.70
N LEU A 31 -1.15 -27.13 -6.70
CA LEU A 31 -2.43 -26.42 -6.76
C LEU A 31 -3.61 -27.40 -6.74
N ASN A 32 -3.59 -28.39 -7.62
CA ASN A 32 -4.67 -29.40 -7.69
C ASN A 32 -4.81 -30.18 -6.39
N ASN A 33 -3.72 -30.60 -5.78
CA ASN A 33 -3.74 -31.30 -4.49
C ASN A 33 -4.34 -30.43 -3.38
N ALA A 34 -4.03 -29.14 -3.34
CA ALA A 34 -4.60 -28.22 -2.37
C ALA A 34 -6.11 -28.04 -2.57
N LEU A 35 -6.57 -28.00 -3.82
CA LEU A 35 -7.99 -27.91 -4.16
C LEU A 35 -8.75 -29.20 -3.77
N ASP A 36 -8.18 -30.37 -4.08
CA ASP A 36 -8.76 -31.67 -3.74
C ASP A 36 -8.90 -31.86 -2.22
N ASN A 37 -7.98 -31.30 -1.45
CA ASN A 37 -8.04 -31.25 0.01
C ASN A 37 -8.95 -30.12 0.55
N GLY A 38 -9.67 -29.41 -0.33
CA GLY A 38 -10.66 -28.39 0.02
C GLY A 38 -10.07 -27.08 0.50
N LEU A 39 -8.79 -26.80 0.21
CA LEU A 39 -8.04 -25.64 0.72
C LEU A 39 -8.13 -25.50 2.25
N THR A 40 -8.44 -26.61 2.97
CA THR A 40 -8.77 -26.62 4.41
C THR A 40 -7.57 -26.36 5.32
N ASP A 41 -6.36 -26.56 4.83
CA ASP A 41 -5.13 -26.23 5.56
C ASP A 41 -4.73 -24.76 5.40
N LEU A 42 -5.61 -23.95 4.81
CA LEU A 42 -5.34 -22.57 4.58
C LEU A 42 -5.52 -21.74 5.84
N PRO A 43 -4.65 -20.77 6.02
CA PRO A 43 -4.59 -19.96 7.23
C PRO A 43 -5.76 -18.99 7.44
N ILE A 44 -6.77 -18.99 6.59
CA ILE A 44 -7.90 -18.05 6.64
C ILE A 44 -8.69 -18.17 7.94
N THR A 45 -8.93 -19.40 8.41
CA THR A 45 -9.60 -19.65 9.70
C THR A 45 -8.77 -19.24 10.90
N CYS A 46 -7.46 -19.08 10.73
CA CYS A 46 -6.54 -18.66 11.80
C CYS A 46 -6.35 -17.14 11.88
N ILE A 47 -6.86 -16.39 10.90
CA ILE A 47 -6.79 -14.94 10.92
C ILE A 47 -7.61 -14.37 12.09
N ALA A 48 -8.73 -14.99 12.43
CA ALA A 48 -9.59 -14.57 13.53
C ALA A 48 -9.09 -15.00 14.92
N GLU A 49 -8.45 -16.15 15.05
CA GLU A 49 -8.13 -16.73 16.37
C GLU A 49 -6.80 -16.28 16.98
N SER A 50 -5.78 -16.00 16.17
CA SER A 50 -4.44 -15.68 16.68
C SER A 50 -4.23 -14.19 17.06
N VAL A 51 -5.15 -13.31 16.69
CA VAL A 51 -5.08 -11.86 16.97
C VAL A 51 -5.77 -11.49 18.29
N ASP A 52 -6.47 -12.43 18.90
CA ASP A 52 -7.42 -12.21 19.98
C ASP A 52 -6.83 -11.67 21.27
N TYR A 53 -5.55 -11.81 21.53
CA TYR A 53 -4.99 -11.41 22.80
C TYR A 53 -4.58 -9.95 22.88
N VAL A 54 -4.18 -9.34 21.79
CA VAL A 54 -3.67 -7.97 21.77
C VAL A 54 -4.68 -6.97 21.22
N TYR A 55 -5.63 -7.43 20.42
CA TYR A 55 -6.58 -6.60 19.69
C TYR A 55 -8.05 -6.81 20.08
N ARG A 56 -8.35 -7.19 21.31
CA ARG A 56 -9.74 -7.27 21.80
C ARG A 56 -10.54 -5.95 21.72
N GLY A 57 -10.08 -4.98 21.01
CA GLY A 57 -10.76 -3.71 20.76
C GLY A 57 -10.78 -3.28 19.29
N SER A 58 -10.14 -4.00 18.41
CA SER A 58 -10.24 -3.79 16.98
C SER A 58 -10.53 -5.14 16.34
N GLU A 59 -11.79 -5.42 16.09
CA GLU A 59 -12.16 -6.40 15.09
C GLU A 59 -11.54 -5.93 13.78
N ILE A 60 -10.36 -6.43 13.48
CA ILE A 60 -9.83 -6.38 12.13
C ILE A 60 -10.58 -7.48 11.39
N SER A 61 -11.86 -7.26 11.14
CA SER A 61 -12.49 -7.94 10.04
C SER A 61 -11.70 -7.56 8.80
N ALA A 62 -11.49 -8.48 7.89
CA ALA A 62 -10.95 -8.18 6.57
C ALA A 62 -12.00 -7.39 5.76
N GLN A 63 -12.52 -6.30 6.34
CA GLN A 63 -13.51 -5.47 5.70
C GLN A 63 -12.79 -4.67 4.63
N LYS A 64 -13.19 -4.92 3.40
CA LYS A 64 -12.78 -4.11 2.27
C LYS A 64 -13.21 -2.68 2.53
N ILE A 65 -12.25 -1.81 2.68
CA ILE A 65 -12.49 -0.39 2.61
C ILE A 65 -12.80 -0.09 1.16
N LEU A 66 -14.03 0.36 0.91
CA LEU A 66 -14.47 0.71 -0.41
C LEU A 66 -13.71 1.95 -0.88
N LEU A 67 -13.34 1.97 -2.14
CA LEU A 67 -12.77 3.15 -2.77
C LEU A 67 -13.88 3.95 -3.45
N GLU A 68 -13.72 5.26 -3.45
CA GLU A 68 -14.59 6.12 -4.23
C GLU A 68 -14.40 5.82 -5.72
N LYS A 69 -15.43 5.29 -6.37
CA LYS A 69 -15.38 4.86 -7.78
C LYS A 69 -15.15 6.04 -8.73
N VAL A 70 -15.72 7.21 -8.41
CA VAL A 70 -15.72 8.39 -9.29
C VAL A 70 -14.31 8.88 -9.63
N ASP A 71 -13.42 8.91 -8.66
CA ASP A 71 -12.05 9.39 -8.88
C ASP A 71 -11.18 8.41 -9.65
N ARG A 72 -11.44 7.13 -9.53
CA ARG A 72 -10.72 6.10 -10.27
C ARG A 72 -11.09 6.05 -11.75
N ASP A 73 -12.34 6.33 -12.07
CA ASP A 73 -12.85 6.27 -13.43
C ASP A 73 -12.36 7.44 -14.29
N GLU A 74 -12.01 8.57 -13.67
CA GLU A 74 -11.55 9.77 -14.37
C GLU A 74 -10.02 9.87 -14.50
N GLN A 75 -9.23 9.19 -13.66
CA GLN A 75 -7.79 9.38 -13.52
C GLN A 75 -7.00 8.12 -13.93
N PRO A 76 -5.81 8.27 -14.53
CA PRO A 76 -4.95 7.13 -14.78
C PRO A 76 -4.48 6.50 -13.47
N ARG A 77 -4.50 5.17 -13.43
CA ARG A 77 -4.25 4.36 -12.25
C ARG A 77 -2.76 4.16 -11.98
N THR A 78 -2.45 3.80 -10.74
CA THR A 78 -1.12 3.38 -10.30
C THR A 78 -1.17 1.95 -9.79
N LEU A 79 -0.51 1.05 -10.49
CA LEU A 79 -0.25 -0.31 -10.08
C LEU A 79 1.17 -0.39 -9.51
N VAL A 80 1.32 -0.97 -8.32
CA VAL A 80 2.62 -1.33 -7.73
C VAL A 80 2.79 -2.83 -7.84
N CYS A 81 3.82 -3.28 -8.55
CA CYS A 81 4.21 -4.68 -8.63
C CYS A 81 5.37 -4.93 -7.67
N HIS A 82 5.06 -5.53 -6.54
CA HIS A 82 6.02 -5.81 -5.47
C HIS A 82 6.76 -7.11 -5.75
N ASP A 83 7.93 -7.00 -6.36
CA ASP A 83 8.93 -8.06 -6.47
C ASP A 83 10.09 -7.73 -5.52
N MET A 84 10.35 -8.60 -4.56
CA MET A 84 11.43 -8.44 -3.61
C MET A 84 12.12 -9.77 -3.35
N LYS A 85 13.34 -9.92 -3.89
CA LYS A 85 14.18 -11.12 -3.71
C LYS A 85 13.44 -12.44 -3.97
N GLY A 86 12.47 -12.43 -4.89
CA GLY A 86 11.67 -13.61 -5.25
C GLY A 86 10.45 -13.88 -4.35
N GLY A 87 10.14 -12.98 -3.42
CA GLY A 87 8.96 -13.07 -2.56
C GLY A 87 9.10 -14.01 -1.36
N TYR A 88 8.07 -14.07 -0.53
CA TYR A 88 7.93 -14.98 0.63
C TYR A 88 9.12 -14.94 1.60
N LEU A 89 9.52 -13.73 1.96
CA LEU A 89 10.53 -13.49 2.99
C LEU A 89 9.87 -13.59 4.39
N GLU A 90 10.09 -12.61 5.26
CA GLU A 90 9.46 -12.56 6.59
C GLU A 90 7.94 -12.37 6.54
N ASP A 91 7.42 -11.85 5.42
CA ASP A 91 6.01 -11.63 5.14
C ASP A 91 5.18 -12.92 4.96
N ARG A 92 5.85 -14.06 4.73
CA ARG A 92 5.18 -15.37 4.64
C ARG A 92 4.62 -15.86 5.98
N PHE A 93 5.18 -15.38 7.10
CA PHE A 93 4.76 -15.81 8.43
C PHE A 93 3.43 -15.17 8.85
N LEU A 94 2.43 -16.01 9.11
CA LEU A 94 1.08 -15.53 9.46
C LEU A 94 1.02 -14.81 10.79
N SER A 95 1.80 -15.28 11.76
CA SER A 95 1.89 -14.66 13.08
C SER A 95 2.95 -13.54 13.14
N GLY A 96 3.61 -13.26 12.01
CA GLY A 96 4.74 -12.34 11.96
C GLY A 96 6.05 -12.96 12.45
N SER A 97 7.09 -12.13 12.55
CA SER A 97 8.43 -12.53 12.99
C SER A 97 9.04 -11.50 13.93
N THR A 98 10.25 -11.76 14.41
CA THR A 98 11.03 -10.82 15.23
C THR A 98 11.93 -9.89 14.42
N SER A 99 11.87 -9.94 13.09
CA SER A 99 12.59 -9.03 12.22
C SER A 99 11.94 -7.65 12.23
N HIS A 100 12.68 -6.58 12.45
CA HIS A 100 12.18 -5.20 12.40
C HIS A 100 12.73 -4.41 11.21
N ASP A 101 13.66 -5.01 10.49
CA ASP A 101 14.39 -4.43 9.37
C ASP A 101 13.97 -5.02 8.01
N SER A 102 12.90 -5.80 8.00
CA SER A 102 12.27 -6.28 6.77
C SER A 102 11.52 -5.16 6.04
N TYR A 103 11.37 -5.33 4.74
CA TYR A 103 10.68 -4.35 3.91
C TYR A 103 9.22 -4.16 4.34
N ILE A 104 8.79 -2.90 4.42
CA ILE A 104 7.41 -2.49 4.63
C ILE A 104 7.02 -1.45 3.59
N PHE A 105 5.78 -1.50 3.11
CA PHE A 105 5.22 -0.48 2.23
C PHE A 105 4.16 0.31 2.98
N TYR A 106 4.16 1.65 2.83
CA TYR A 106 3.24 2.53 3.57
C TYR A 106 2.76 3.76 2.78
N HIS A 107 3.06 3.84 1.48
CA HIS A 107 2.63 4.92 0.60
C HIS A 107 1.35 4.57 -0.18
N TRP A 108 0.39 3.95 0.51
CA TRP A 108 -0.82 3.39 -0.08
C TRP A 108 -1.73 4.40 -0.76
N SER A 109 -1.76 5.66 -0.29
CA SER A 109 -2.71 6.68 -0.75
C SER A 109 -2.64 7.00 -2.25
N VAL A 110 -1.55 6.63 -2.92
CA VAL A 110 -1.32 6.86 -4.36
C VAL A 110 -1.29 5.58 -5.17
N VAL A 111 -1.69 4.45 -4.57
CA VAL A 111 -1.70 3.13 -5.20
C VAL A 111 -3.14 2.65 -5.35
N ASP A 112 -3.52 2.25 -6.57
CA ASP A 112 -4.83 1.68 -6.88
C ASP A 112 -4.84 0.17 -6.81
N ILE A 113 -3.76 -0.46 -7.27
CA ILE A 113 -3.60 -1.90 -7.35
C ILE A 113 -2.21 -2.27 -6.82
N PHE A 114 -2.16 -3.22 -5.90
CA PHE A 114 -0.94 -3.82 -5.40
C PHE A 114 -0.83 -5.26 -5.88
N VAL A 115 0.22 -5.59 -6.62
CA VAL A 115 0.50 -6.95 -7.10
C VAL A 115 1.61 -7.54 -6.25
N TYR A 116 1.36 -8.65 -5.60
CA TYR A 116 2.42 -9.43 -4.96
C TYR A 116 3.03 -10.38 -6.00
N PHE A 117 4.30 -10.15 -6.29
CA PHE A 117 5.04 -10.88 -7.32
C PHE A 117 6.06 -11.84 -6.69
N SER A 118 6.18 -13.01 -7.26
CA SER A 118 7.25 -13.96 -6.98
C SER A 118 7.56 -14.77 -8.23
N HIS A 119 8.71 -15.48 -8.25
CA HIS A 119 9.09 -16.35 -9.37
C HIS A 119 8.56 -17.79 -9.19
N HIS A 120 7.33 -17.91 -8.66
CA HIS A 120 6.64 -19.19 -8.47
C HIS A 120 5.33 -19.24 -9.28
N PHE A 121 4.94 -20.44 -9.73
CA PHE A 121 3.86 -20.66 -10.69
C PHE A 121 2.55 -19.93 -10.34
N VAL A 122 2.01 -20.14 -9.13
CA VAL A 122 0.85 -19.39 -8.65
C VAL A 122 1.21 -18.73 -7.32
N THR A 123 1.34 -17.43 -7.38
CA THR A 123 1.75 -16.58 -6.27
C THR A 123 0.53 -16.04 -5.53
N VAL A 124 0.29 -16.54 -4.33
CA VAL A 124 -0.78 -16.06 -3.44
C VAL A 124 -0.23 -14.94 -2.57
N PRO A 125 -0.82 -13.75 -2.55
CA PRO A 125 -0.36 -12.67 -1.70
C PRO A 125 -0.42 -13.06 -0.21
N PRO A 126 0.63 -12.85 0.60
CA PRO A 126 0.57 -13.07 2.04
C PRO A 126 -0.50 -12.19 2.70
N CYS A 127 -1.20 -12.75 3.72
CA CYS A 127 -2.31 -12.09 4.40
C CYS A 127 -1.95 -10.71 4.95
N GLY A 128 -0.70 -10.49 5.35
CA GLY A 128 -0.23 -9.21 5.82
C GLY A 128 -0.37 -8.11 4.78
N TRP A 129 -0.01 -8.40 3.53
CA TRP A 129 -0.14 -7.49 2.40
C TRP A 129 -1.60 -7.23 2.03
N ILE A 130 -2.42 -8.29 2.01
CA ILE A 130 -3.86 -8.16 1.72
C ILE A 130 -4.51 -7.23 2.76
N ASN A 131 -4.28 -7.47 4.06
CA ASN A 131 -4.84 -6.65 5.12
C ASN A 131 -4.34 -5.20 5.06
N ALA A 132 -3.03 -4.99 4.88
CA ALA A 132 -2.46 -3.66 4.79
C ALA A 132 -3.05 -2.86 3.60
N ALA A 133 -3.12 -3.48 2.42
CA ALA A 133 -3.71 -2.86 1.23
C ALA A 133 -5.21 -2.55 1.43
N HIS A 134 -5.98 -3.51 1.94
CA HIS A 134 -7.42 -3.33 2.16
C HIS A 134 -7.75 -2.25 3.18
N HIS A 135 -6.95 -2.07 4.24
CA HIS A 135 -7.10 -0.94 5.17
C HIS A 135 -6.97 0.43 4.51
N HIS A 136 -6.36 0.48 3.33
CA HIS A 136 -6.16 1.70 2.56
C HIS A 136 -7.03 1.74 1.30
N GLY A 137 -7.93 0.74 1.11
CA GLY A 137 -8.79 0.65 -0.04
C GLY A 137 -8.07 0.30 -1.35
N VAL A 138 -6.94 -0.38 -1.28
CA VAL A 138 -6.14 -0.81 -2.42
C VAL A 138 -6.47 -2.26 -2.78
N LYS A 139 -6.72 -2.53 -4.07
CA LYS A 139 -6.92 -3.90 -4.58
C LYS A 139 -5.61 -4.67 -4.54
N VAL A 140 -5.69 -5.97 -4.27
CA VAL A 140 -4.53 -6.86 -4.24
C VAL A 140 -4.66 -7.93 -5.31
N LEU A 141 -3.62 -8.13 -6.11
CA LEU A 141 -3.54 -9.19 -7.08
C LEU A 141 -2.41 -10.17 -6.74
N GLY A 142 -2.67 -11.46 -6.96
CA GLY A 142 -1.63 -12.46 -7.07
C GLY A 142 -1.01 -12.48 -8.46
N THR A 143 -0.07 -13.38 -8.69
CA THR A 143 0.60 -13.53 -9.99
C THR A 143 0.55 -14.99 -10.44
N VAL A 144 0.19 -15.21 -11.70
CA VAL A 144 0.43 -16.48 -12.38
C VAL A 144 1.63 -16.29 -13.29
N ILE A 145 2.73 -16.96 -12.96
CA ILE A 145 3.99 -16.77 -13.68
C ILE A 145 4.54 -18.09 -14.19
N THR A 146 5.00 -18.06 -15.42
CA THR A 146 5.81 -19.13 -16.00
C THR A 146 6.95 -18.51 -16.79
N GLU A 147 8.14 -19.06 -16.67
CA GLU A 147 9.37 -18.57 -17.28
C GLU A 147 10.19 -19.70 -17.88
N GLY A 148 10.97 -19.39 -18.90
CA GLY A 148 11.93 -20.29 -19.50
C GLY A 148 11.30 -21.51 -20.20
N ASN A 149 11.81 -22.71 -19.97
CA ASN A 149 11.34 -23.96 -20.59
C ASN A 149 10.26 -24.63 -19.72
N ASN A 150 9.17 -23.94 -19.46
CA ASN A 150 8.08 -24.44 -18.61
C ASN A 150 6.97 -25.07 -19.49
N ASP A 151 6.73 -26.37 -19.31
CA ASP A 151 5.75 -27.12 -20.08
C ASP A 151 4.33 -27.14 -19.47
N THR A 152 4.10 -26.40 -18.40
CA THR A 152 2.81 -26.40 -17.69
C THR A 152 1.63 -26.05 -18.60
N TRP A 153 1.82 -25.08 -19.50
CA TRP A 153 0.79 -24.65 -20.45
C TRP A 153 0.43 -25.74 -21.46
N ASN A 154 1.35 -26.66 -21.81
CA ASN A 154 1.02 -27.80 -22.65
C ASN A 154 -0.03 -28.72 -22.01
N THR A 155 -0.19 -28.69 -20.68
CA THR A 155 -1.21 -29.45 -19.95
C THR A 155 -2.51 -28.66 -19.80
N ILE A 156 -2.41 -27.36 -19.49
CA ILE A 156 -3.57 -26.49 -19.26
C ILE A 156 -4.34 -26.22 -20.54
N LEU A 157 -3.63 -26.05 -21.68
CA LEU A 157 -4.22 -25.65 -22.96
C LEU A 157 -4.68 -26.80 -23.86
N ILE A 158 -4.68 -28.05 -23.38
CA ILE A 158 -5.10 -29.23 -24.15
C ILE A 158 -6.55 -29.09 -24.64
N SER A 159 -7.43 -28.63 -23.77
CA SER A 159 -8.85 -28.47 -24.08
C SER A 159 -9.47 -27.28 -23.34
N GLN A 160 -10.60 -26.79 -23.84
CA GLN A 160 -11.35 -25.75 -23.12
C GLN A 160 -11.83 -26.22 -21.73
N GLU A 161 -12.00 -27.52 -21.51
CA GLU A 161 -12.36 -28.05 -20.19
C GLU A 161 -11.19 -27.94 -19.21
N ASP A 162 -9.96 -28.24 -19.64
CA ASP A 162 -8.76 -28.09 -18.82
C ASP A 162 -8.47 -26.61 -18.53
N VAL A 163 -8.66 -25.74 -19.50
CA VAL A 163 -8.62 -24.29 -19.35
C VAL A 163 -9.59 -23.81 -18.26
N LYS A 164 -10.86 -24.26 -18.31
CA LYS A 164 -11.86 -23.91 -17.29
C LYS A 164 -11.46 -24.39 -15.91
N LYS A 165 -11.03 -25.64 -15.77
CA LYS A 165 -10.56 -26.18 -14.49
C LYS A 165 -9.47 -25.33 -13.86
N PHE A 166 -8.49 -24.89 -14.65
CA PHE A 166 -7.42 -24.05 -14.15
C PHE A 166 -7.92 -22.65 -13.79
N ALA A 167 -8.76 -22.03 -14.61
CA ALA A 167 -9.34 -20.72 -14.32
C ALA A 167 -10.24 -20.77 -13.07
N ASP A 168 -11.09 -21.77 -12.93
CA ASP A 168 -11.95 -21.96 -11.76
C ASP A 168 -11.11 -22.18 -10.49
N ALA A 169 -9.96 -22.88 -10.60
CA ALA A 169 -9.00 -23.03 -9.51
C ALA A 169 -8.44 -21.67 -9.05
N LEU A 170 -8.04 -20.81 -9.98
CA LEU A 170 -7.54 -19.46 -9.67
C LEU A 170 -8.62 -18.59 -9.03
N ILE A 171 -9.86 -18.66 -9.51
CA ILE A 171 -11.00 -17.94 -8.93
C ILE A 171 -11.23 -18.39 -7.49
N LEU A 172 -11.23 -19.71 -7.25
CA LEU A 172 -11.44 -20.27 -5.92
C LEU A 172 -10.31 -19.84 -4.96
N VAL A 173 -9.05 -19.87 -5.39
CA VAL A 173 -7.91 -19.41 -4.60
C VAL A 173 -8.08 -17.92 -4.25
N ALA A 174 -8.34 -17.05 -5.22
CA ALA A 174 -8.52 -15.62 -4.97
C ALA A 174 -9.67 -15.36 -3.98
N LYS A 175 -10.79 -16.06 -4.14
CA LYS A 175 -11.96 -15.96 -3.26
C LYS A 175 -11.64 -16.43 -1.83
N CYS A 176 -10.93 -17.56 -1.69
CA CYS A 176 -10.55 -18.10 -0.39
C CYS A 176 -9.58 -17.20 0.37
N TYR A 177 -8.60 -16.63 -0.31
CA TYR A 177 -7.62 -15.71 0.31
C TYR A 177 -8.08 -14.26 0.35
N GLN A 178 -9.24 -13.94 -0.25
CA GLN A 178 -9.88 -12.62 -0.23
C GLN A 178 -9.06 -11.52 -0.90
N PHE A 179 -8.49 -11.79 -2.06
CA PHE A 179 -7.85 -10.79 -2.91
C PHE A 179 -8.54 -10.69 -4.29
N GLU A 180 -8.26 -9.65 -5.07
CA GLU A 180 -9.12 -9.19 -6.14
C GLU A 180 -8.77 -9.74 -7.52
N GLY A 181 -7.72 -10.52 -7.70
CA GLY A 181 -7.46 -11.08 -9.02
C GLY A 181 -5.99 -11.39 -9.32
N TRP A 182 -5.60 -11.30 -10.59
CA TRP A 182 -4.35 -11.86 -11.04
C TRP A 182 -3.61 -11.01 -12.07
N LEU A 183 -2.29 -10.90 -11.91
CA LEU A 183 -1.37 -10.56 -12.99
C LEU A 183 -0.98 -11.87 -13.71
N LEU A 184 -1.23 -11.93 -15.02
CA LEU A 184 -0.87 -13.07 -15.86
C LEU A 184 0.46 -12.79 -16.55
N ASN A 185 1.56 -13.37 -16.03
CA ASN A 185 2.93 -13.17 -16.50
C ASN A 185 3.47 -14.44 -17.15
N ILE A 186 3.10 -14.66 -18.41
CA ILE A 186 3.45 -15.87 -19.14
C ILE A 186 4.65 -15.61 -20.03
N GLU A 187 5.86 -15.93 -19.55
CA GLU A 187 7.11 -15.72 -20.29
C GLU A 187 7.64 -17.03 -20.88
N ASN A 188 6.78 -17.67 -21.67
CA ASN A 188 7.08 -18.90 -22.38
C ASN A 188 6.60 -18.81 -23.83
N LYS A 189 7.28 -19.55 -24.69
CA LYS A 189 6.74 -19.82 -26.03
C LYS A 189 5.53 -20.74 -25.90
N ILE A 190 4.42 -20.38 -26.53
CA ILE A 190 3.19 -21.16 -26.62
C ILE A 190 3.06 -21.71 -28.05
N LYS A 191 2.58 -22.94 -28.21
CA LYS A 191 2.35 -23.47 -29.53
C LYS A 191 1.25 -22.69 -30.24
N GLN A 192 1.42 -22.45 -31.55
CA GLN A 192 0.45 -21.71 -32.33
C GLN A 192 -0.96 -22.33 -32.28
N GLU A 193 -1.05 -23.64 -32.20
CA GLU A 193 -2.30 -24.40 -32.07
C GLU A 193 -3.03 -24.21 -30.76
N ASP A 194 -2.31 -23.78 -29.70
CA ASP A 194 -2.84 -23.60 -28.33
C ASP A 194 -3.23 -22.14 -28.04
N ILE A 195 -2.95 -21.20 -28.96
CA ILE A 195 -3.20 -19.77 -28.75
C ILE A 195 -4.68 -19.46 -28.55
N ASP A 196 -5.56 -20.08 -29.31
CA ASP A 196 -7.00 -19.87 -29.16
C ASP A 196 -7.48 -20.29 -27.75
N ASN A 197 -6.90 -21.37 -27.19
CA ASN A 197 -7.18 -21.81 -25.82
C ASN A 197 -6.57 -20.86 -24.79
N LEU A 198 -5.41 -20.25 -25.04
CA LEU A 198 -4.83 -19.23 -24.16
C LEU A 198 -5.68 -17.96 -24.14
N ILE A 199 -6.14 -17.47 -25.30
CA ILE A 199 -7.05 -16.31 -25.36
C ILE A 199 -8.38 -16.65 -24.66
N TYR A 200 -8.88 -17.87 -24.87
CA TYR A 200 -10.07 -18.35 -24.18
C TYR A 200 -9.87 -18.42 -22.65
N PHE A 201 -8.69 -18.82 -22.19
CA PHE A 201 -8.34 -18.80 -20.75
C PHE A 201 -8.47 -17.39 -20.18
N VAL A 202 -7.83 -16.40 -20.80
CA VAL A 202 -7.88 -15.01 -20.34
C VAL A 202 -9.33 -14.52 -20.28
N LYS A 203 -10.09 -14.74 -21.34
CA LYS A 203 -11.52 -14.38 -21.42
C LYS A 203 -12.36 -15.06 -20.35
N TYR A 204 -12.25 -16.38 -20.22
CA TYR A 204 -13.05 -17.15 -19.28
C TYR A 204 -12.74 -16.76 -17.83
N LEU A 205 -11.45 -16.62 -17.50
CA LEU A 205 -11.02 -16.19 -16.18
C LEU A 205 -11.59 -14.81 -15.83
N THR A 206 -11.45 -13.83 -16.72
CA THR A 206 -11.95 -12.46 -16.51
C THR A 206 -13.46 -12.43 -16.33
N GLU A 207 -14.22 -13.06 -17.23
CA GLU A 207 -15.68 -13.06 -17.18
C GLU A 207 -16.26 -13.75 -15.92
N ASN A 208 -15.56 -14.76 -15.39
CA ASN A 208 -16.07 -15.53 -14.26
C ASN A 208 -15.56 -15.02 -12.91
N ILE A 209 -14.35 -14.49 -12.82
CA ILE A 209 -13.90 -13.87 -11.57
C ILE A 209 -14.75 -12.63 -11.22
N HIS A 210 -15.18 -11.84 -12.22
CA HIS A 210 -16.08 -10.69 -12.01
C HIS A 210 -17.45 -11.08 -11.43
N LYS A 211 -17.91 -12.32 -11.64
CA LYS A 211 -19.17 -12.82 -11.05
C LYS A 211 -19.01 -13.24 -9.60
N GLU A 212 -17.80 -13.67 -9.23
CA GLU A 212 -17.53 -14.27 -7.91
C GLU A 212 -16.85 -13.30 -6.93
N ILE A 213 -16.11 -12.32 -7.45
CA ILE A 213 -15.36 -11.34 -6.65
C ILE A 213 -15.66 -9.94 -7.18
N GLU A 214 -16.28 -9.13 -6.33
CA GLU A 214 -16.59 -7.73 -6.66
C GLU A 214 -15.30 -6.93 -6.87
N ASN A 215 -15.29 -6.05 -7.88
CA ASN A 215 -14.15 -5.21 -8.25
C ASN A 215 -12.86 -5.99 -8.58
N SER A 216 -12.98 -7.25 -9.01
CA SER A 216 -11.84 -8.04 -9.45
C SER A 216 -11.16 -7.48 -10.69
N GLU A 217 -9.87 -7.84 -10.88
CA GLU A 217 -9.04 -7.36 -11.98
C GLU A 217 -8.17 -8.50 -12.52
N ILE A 218 -8.13 -8.64 -13.82
CA ILE A 218 -7.19 -9.51 -14.54
C ILE A 218 -6.32 -8.65 -15.44
N ILE A 219 -5.03 -8.65 -15.16
CA ILE A 219 -4.04 -7.87 -15.90
C ILE A 219 -3.14 -8.81 -16.71
N TRP A 220 -3.04 -8.56 -18.01
CA TRP A 220 -2.14 -9.30 -18.89
C TRP A 220 -0.79 -8.61 -18.98
N TYR A 221 0.31 -9.36 -18.79
CA TYR A 221 1.66 -8.84 -19.04
C TYR A 221 2.05 -9.03 -20.52
N ASP A 222 2.64 -8.00 -21.10
CA ASP A 222 3.09 -7.93 -22.49
C ASP A 222 4.29 -8.85 -22.75
N SER A 223 4.03 -10.14 -22.94
CA SER A 223 5.05 -11.17 -23.12
C SER A 223 4.81 -12.06 -24.35
N VAL A 224 3.77 -12.91 -24.30
CA VAL A 224 3.40 -13.78 -25.41
C VAL A 224 2.52 -13.03 -26.40
N THR A 225 2.85 -13.18 -27.68
CA THR A 225 2.05 -12.65 -28.80
C THR A 225 0.91 -13.58 -29.19
N ASN A 226 -0.06 -13.08 -29.94
CA ASN A 226 -1.18 -13.87 -30.47
C ASN A 226 -0.78 -14.93 -31.52
N ILE A 227 0.50 -15.05 -31.84
CA ILE A 227 1.08 -16.14 -32.63
C ILE A 227 1.92 -17.11 -31.78
N GLY A 228 1.93 -16.94 -30.47
CA GLY A 228 2.62 -17.83 -29.52
C GLY A 228 4.10 -17.56 -29.31
N GLU A 229 4.66 -16.53 -29.92
CA GLU A 229 6.06 -16.18 -29.71
C GLU A 229 6.23 -15.35 -28.44
N LEU A 230 7.26 -15.65 -27.63
CA LEU A 230 7.69 -14.80 -26.53
C LEU A 230 8.43 -13.59 -27.13
N ASN A 231 7.75 -12.46 -27.18
CA ASN A 231 8.29 -11.25 -27.78
C ASN A 231 7.61 -10.01 -27.21
N TRP A 232 8.23 -9.38 -26.23
CA TRP A 232 7.76 -8.15 -25.61
C TRP A 232 7.59 -7.02 -26.62
N GLN A 233 6.37 -6.56 -26.80
CA GLN A 233 6.03 -5.53 -27.78
C GLN A 233 6.41 -4.14 -27.30
N ASN A 234 6.39 -3.90 -25.98
CA ASN A 234 6.63 -2.60 -25.35
C ASN A 234 5.66 -1.51 -25.85
N GLU A 235 4.55 -1.91 -26.40
CA GLU A 235 3.42 -1.11 -26.87
C GLU A 235 2.18 -2.00 -27.03
N LEU A 236 1.01 -1.42 -27.02
CA LEU A 236 -0.21 -2.09 -27.44
C LEU A 236 -0.29 -2.07 -28.98
N ASN A 237 -0.38 -3.24 -29.60
CA ASN A 237 -0.44 -3.38 -31.04
C ASN A 237 -1.21 -4.65 -31.49
N ASP A 238 -1.19 -4.98 -32.78
CA ASP A 238 -1.90 -6.14 -33.33
C ASP A 238 -1.45 -7.48 -32.75
N ASN A 239 -0.25 -7.58 -32.19
CA ASN A 239 0.30 -8.83 -31.67
C ASN A 239 -0.18 -9.17 -30.24
N ASN A 240 -0.68 -8.18 -29.46
CA ASN A 240 -1.13 -8.38 -28.08
C ASN A 240 -2.57 -7.87 -27.83
N LYS A 241 -3.24 -7.26 -28.80
CA LYS A 241 -4.61 -6.74 -28.67
C LYS A 241 -5.63 -7.80 -28.28
N ASP A 242 -5.46 -9.05 -28.72
CA ASP A 242 -6.44 -10.11 -28.46
C ASP A 242 -6.51 -10.45 -26.97
N PHE A 243 -5.40 -10.40 -26.26
CA PHE A 243 -5.36 -10.52 -24.80
C PHE A 243 -5.97 -9.28 -24.11
N PHE A 244 -5.58 -8.07 -24.57
CA PHE A 244 -6.09 -6.82 -24.02
C PHE A 244 -7.61 -6.68 -24.13
N LEU A 245 -8.21 -7.18 -25.22
CA LEU A 245 -9.66 -7.16 -25.43
C LEU A 245 -10.43 -8.09 -24.48
N HIS A 246 -9.75 -9.05 -23.87
CA HIS A 246 -10.37 -10.09 -23.03
C HIS A 246 -10.00 -10.03 -21.56
N CYS A 247 -9.25 -9.02 -21.13
CA CYS A 247 -8.92 -8.76 -19.72
C CYS A 247 -9.17 -7.29 -19.33
N ASP A 248 -8.93 -6.95 -18.09
CA ASP A 248 -9.20 -5.61 -17.56
C ASP A 248 -8.11 -4.61 -17.94
N GLY A 249 -6.88 -5.07 -18.10
CA GLY A 249 -5.79 -4.21 -18.52
C GLY A 249 -4.56 -4.96 -19.01
N ILE A 250 -3.68 -4.21 -19.67
CA ILE A 250 -2.39 -4.72 -20.14
C ILE A 250 -1.23 -3.99 -19.43
N PHE A 251 -0.29 -4.76 -18.89
CA PHE A 251 0.96 -4.28 -18.34
C PHE A 251 2.04 -4.36 -19.42
N LEU A 252 2.39 -3.21 -20.02
CA LEU A 252 3.42 -3.13 -21.07
C LEU A 252 4.82 -3.30 -20.47
N ASN A 253 5.67 -4.06 -21.14
CA ASN A 253 7.07 -4.21 -20.76
C ASN A 253 7.83 -2.86 -20.84
N TYR A 254 9.05 -2.79 -20.33
CA TYR A 254 9.75 -1.57 -19.93
C TYR A 254 10.48 -0.81 -21.05
N ASN A 255 10.79 -1.47 -22.19
CA ASN A 255 11.56 -0.90 -23.31
C ASN A 255 10.71 -0.06 -24.30
N TRP A 256 9.78 0.70 -23.77
CA TRP A 256 8.93 1.57 -24.57
C TRP A 256 9.61 2.91 -24.89
N THR A 257 9.04 3.64 -25.84
CA THR A 257 9.37 5.02 -26.18
C THR A 257 8.11 5.86 -26.16
N GLU A 258 8.24 7.18 -26.06
CA GLU A 258 7.09 8.09 -26.08
C GLU A 258 6.22 7.90 -27.33
N SER A 259 6.85 7.70 -28.49
CA SER A 259 6.12 7.39 -29.74
C SER A 259 5.32 6.08 -29.65
N ARG A 260 5.85 5.04 -28.99
CA ARG A 260 5.12 3.78 -28.76
C ARG A 260 3.94 3.98 -27.82
N LEU A 261 4.10 4.78 -26.77
CA LEU A 261 3.01 5.11 -25.85
C LEU A 261 1.88 5.87 -26.56
N SER A 262 2.24 6.87 -27.40
CA SER A 262 1.27 7.61 -28.20
C SER A 262 0.49 6.69 -29.16
N LYS A 263 1.18 5.74 -29.83
CA LYS A 263 0.52 4.72 -30.68
C LYS A 263 -0.41 3.82 -29.88
N SER A 264 0.04 3.33 -28.71
CA SER A 264 -0.78 2.48 -27.82
C SER A 264 -2.05 3.20 -27.38
N ARG A 265 -1.95 4.48 -27.01
CA ARG A 265 -3.09 5.34 -26.68
C ARG A 265 -4.10 5.44 -27.82
N ILE A 266 -3.63 5.70 -29.04
CA ILE A 266 -4.48 5.81 -30.24
C ILE A 266 -5.15 4.46 -30.51
N PHE A 267 -4.38 3.38 -30.50
CA PHE A 267 -4.86 2.04 -30.81
C PHE A 267 -5.90 1.53 -29.79
N ALA A 268 -5.73 1.81 -28.49
CA ALA A 268 -6.75 1.48 -27.49
C ALA A 268 -8.09 2.19 -27.76
N LYS A 269 -8.05 3.48 -28.16
CA LYS A 269 -9.26 4.24 -28.54
C LYS A 269 -9.92 3.65 -29.79
N GLU A 270 -9.14 3.22 -30.79
CA GLU A 270 -9.65 2.54 -31.99
C GLU A 270 -10.31 1.19 -31.65
N LEU A 271 -9.81 0.49 -30.64
CA LEU A 271 -10.40 -0.74 -30.12
C LEU A 271 -11.64 -0.49 -29.23
N GLY A 272 -11.98 0.76 -28.91
CA GLY A 272 -13.08 1.11 -28.03
C GLY A 272 -12.81 0.83 -26.54
N ARG A 273 -11.51 0.73 -26.15
CA ARG A 273 -11.08 0.52 -24.76
C ARG A 273 -10.61 1.82 -24.13
N ASP A 274 -10.72 1.88 -22.80
CA ASP A 274 -10.17 3.00 -22.03
C ASP A 274 -8.62 2.96 -22.09
N ILE A 275 -8.02 4.11 -22.31
CA ILE A 275 -6.56 4.26 -22.29
C ILE A 275 -5.96 4.00 -20.90
N LYS A 276 -6.76 4.15 -19.84
CA LYS A 276 -6.36 3.87 -18.47
C LYS A 276 -6.19 2.37 -18.18
N ASP A 277 -6.68 1.50 -19.07
CA ASP A 277 -6.46 0.06 -19.00
C ASP A 277 -5.05 -0.34 -19.48
N ILE A 278 -4.26 0.63 -19.97
CA ILE A 278 -2.87 0.43 -20.34
C ILE A 278 -1.98 0.84 -19.15
N TYR A 279 -1.38 -0.12 -18.51
CA TYR A 279 -0.40 0.04 -17.44
C TYR A 279 1.01 0.00 -18.04
N VAL A 280 1.64 1.14 -18.15
CA VAL A 280 2.99 1.23 -18.73
C VAL A 280 4.03 0.83 -17.67
N GLY A 281 4.86 -0.15 -18.00
CA GLY A 281 5.89 -0.63 -17.10
C GLY A 281 6.95 0.41 -16.81
N LEU A 282 7.20 0.63 -15.52
CA LEU A 282 8.27 1.46 -14.98
C LEU A 282 9.10 0.57 -14.04
N ASP A 283 10.26 0.11 -14.52
CA ASP A 283 11.16 -0.71 -13.72
C ASP A 283 12.07 0.18 -12.87
N VAL A 284 11.90 0.09 -11.55
CA VAL A 284 12.72 0.88 -10.62
C VAL A 284 14.19 0.47 -10.65
N TRP A 285 14.52 -0.77 -11.04
CA TRP A 285 15.89 -1.20 -11.28
C TRP A 285 16.48 -0.70 -12.62
N GLY A 286 15.65 -0.07 -13.47
CA GLY A 286 16.07 0.59 -14.68
C GLY A 286 16.42 -0.32 -15.85
N ARG A 287 16.00 -1.58 -15.83
CA ARG A 287 16.28 -2.57 -16.89
C ARG A 287 15.50 -2.23 -18.17
N GLY A 288 16.12 -1.42 -19.03
CA GLY A 288 15.52 -0.94 -20.27
C GLY A 288 14.49 0.18 -20.13
N CYS A 289 14.18 0.62 -18.94
CA CYS A 289 13.23 1.69 -18.68
C CYS A 289 13.84 3.07 -19.03
N PRO A 290 13.10 3.97 -19.70
CA PRO A 290 13.54 5.35 -19.92
C PRO A 290 13.91 6.04 -18.61
N GLY A 291 15.03 6.75 -18.59
CA GLY A 291 15.56 7.38 -17.40
C GLY A 291 16.44 6.50 -16.51
N GLY A 292 16.46 5.17 -16.74
CA GLY A 292 17.35 4.24 -16.02
C GLY A 292 16.93 3.92 -14.59
N GLY A 293 15.67 4.14 -14.20
CA GLY A 293 15.12 3.74 -12.90
C GLY A 293 15.65 4.51 -11.70
N GLY A 294 15.59 3.90 -10.51
CA GLY A 294 16.00 4.50 -9.25
C GLY A 294 15.30 5.83 -8.97
N PHE A 295 16.01 6.78 -8.41
CA PHE A 295 15.46 8.13 -8.17
C PHE A 295 15.14 8.90 -9.45
N ASN A 296 15.56 8.38 -10.64
CA ASN A 296 15.21 8.96 -11.92
C ASN A 296 13.92 8.37 -12.53
N SER A 297 13.20 7.55 -11.81
CA SER A 297 11.90 6.97 -12.22
C SER A 297 10.85 8.05 -12.56
N THR A 298 10.98 9.25 -12.01
CA THR A 298 10.14 10.42 -12.34
C THR A 298 10.16 10.79 -13.80
N TYR A 299 11.30 10.60 -14.49
CA TYR A 299 11.40 10.88 -15.91
C TYR A 299 10.48 9.99 -16.74
N ALA A 300 10.51 8.68 -16.47
CA ALA A 300 9.61 7.74 -17.13
C ALA A 300 8.13 8.03 -16.77
N LEU A 301 7.86 8.29 -15.49
CA LEU A 301 6.50 8.56 -15.01
C LEU A 301 5.89 9.83 -15.62
N ASP A 302 6.68 10.89 -15.79
CA ASP A 302 6.26 12.11 -16.47
C ASP A 302 5.84 11.83 -17.92
N LEU A 303 6.65 11.08 -18.68
CA LEU A 303 6.31 10.69 -20.04
C LEU A 303 5.03 9.85 -20.14
N ILE A 304 4.83 8.93 -19.19
CA ILE A 304 3.63 8.10 -19.14
C ILE A 304 2.39 8.97 -18.88
N ARG A 305 2.47 9.85 -17.88
CA ARG A 305 1.34 10.73 -17.49
C ARG A 305 0.99 11.77 -18.55
N LYS A 306 1.96 12.26 -19.34
CA LYS A 306 1.70 13.10 -20.52
C LYS A 306 0.82 12.42 -21.56
N GLN A 307 0.83 11.09 -21.63
CA GLN A 307 -0.06 10.32 -22.52
C GLN A 307 -1.42 9.98 -21.86
N GLY A 308 -1.65 10.33 -20.58
CA GLY A 308 -2.85 9.98 -19.83
C GLY A 308 -2.97 8.48 -19.53
N LEU A 309 -1.88 7.73 -19.59
CA LEU A 309 -1.83 6.29 -19.37
C LEU A 309 -1.61 5.97 -17.89
N SER A 310 -2.05 4.78 -17.49
CA SER A 310 -1.76 4.19 -16.19
C SER A 310 -0.29 3.73 -16.11
N VAL A 311 0.22 3.57 -14.89
CA VAL A 311 1.60 3.12 -14.66
C VAL A 311 1.61 1.83 -13.86
N ALA A 312 2.54 0.94 -14.19
CA ALA A 312 2.92 -0.20 -13.38
C ALA A 312 4.35 -0.01 -12.86
N ILE A 313 4.48 0.38 -11.59
CA ILE A 313 5.76 0.58 -10.91
C ILE A 313 6.25 -0.78 -10.43
N PHE A 314 7.29 -1.29 -11.08
CA PHE A 314 7.85 -2.61 -10.78
C PHE A 314 9.00 -2.51 -9.80
N ALA A 315 8.97 -3.38 -8.77
CA ALA A 315 10.00 -3.60 -7.76
C ALA A 315 10.47 -2.33 -7.01
N PRO A 316 9.54 -1.51 -6.43
CA PRO A 316 9.91 -0.31 -5.68
C PRO A 316 10.68 -0.61 -4.38
N GLY A 317 10.69 -1.87 -3.91
CA GLY A 317 11.56 -2.35 -2.83
C GLY A 317 13.05 -2.14 -3.09
N TRP A 318 13.44 -1.66 -4.26
CA TRP A 318 14.78 -1.25 -4.64
C TRP A 318 15.45 -0.34 -3.60
N THR A 319 14.71 0.57 -2.96
CA THR A 319 15.23 1.45 -1.90
C THR A 319 15.78 0.66 -0.72
N HIS A 320 15.12 -0.44 -0.37
CA HIS A 320 15.54 -1.35 0.70
C HIS A 320 16.63 -2.34 0.25
N GLU A 321 16.43 -2.96 -0.94
CA GLU A 321 17.35 -3.99 -1.42
C GLU A 321 18.73 -3.45 -1.79
N TYR A 322 18.76 -2.28 -2.44
CA TYR A 322 19.99 -1.69 -2.95
C TYR A 322 20.80 -0.97 -1.87
N PHE A 323 20.11 -0.22 -0.97
CA PHE A 323 20.78 0.59 0.04
C PHE A 323 20.81 -0.05 1.42
N GLY A 324 20.02 -1.10 1.64
CA GLY A 324 19.89 -1.79 2.92
C GLY A 324 18.92 -1.11 3.90
N PRO A 325 18.58 -1.82 4.99
CA PRO A 325 17.52 -1.40 5.91
C PRO A 325 17.87 -0.15 6.73
N SER A 326 19.12 0.16 6.97
CA SER A 326 19.54 1.26 7.84
C SER A 326 19.16 2.66 7.31
N THR A 327 19.05 2.79 6.00
CA THR A 327 18.69 4.06 5.32
C THR A 327 17.31 4.00 4.66
N PHE A 328 16.67 2.87 4.73
CA PHE A 328 15.46 2.55 4.01
C PHE A 328 14.36 3.62 4.17
N GLN A 329 13.99 3.95 5.40
CA GLN A 329 12.88 4.87 5.65
C GLN A 329 13.08 6.24 4.98
N ILE A 330 14.29 6.78 5.06
CA ILE A 330 14.61 8.10 4.48
C ILE A 330 14.58 8.02 2.96
N LEU A 331 15.14 6.95 2.38
CA LEU A 331 15.22 6.80 0.93
C LEU A 331 13.87 6.43 0.32
N GLU A 332 13.07 5.64 1.02
CA GLU A 332 11.69 5.32 0.63
C GLU A 332 10.83 6.59 0.59
N ASP A 333 10.85 7.38 1.66
CA ASP A 333 10.13 8.65 1.71
C ASP A 333 10.59 9.61 0.60
N LEU A 334 11.90 9.67 0.31
CA LEU A 334 12.44 10.49 -0.77
C LEU A 334 11.99 9.98 -2.14
N PHE A 335 12.06 8.68 -2.38
CA PHE A 335 11.66 8.06 -3.64
C PHE A 335 10.19 8.36 -3.97
N TRP A 336 9.28 8.07 -3.04
CA TRP A 336 7.86 8.31 -3.24
C TRP A 336 7.51 9.80 -3.29
N ALA A 337 8.22 10.64 -2.53
CA ALA A 337 8.05 12.08 -2.61
C ALA A 337 8.35 12.67 -4.00
N GLN A 338 9.31 12.09 -4.72
CA GLN A 338 9.62 12.51 -6.10
C GLN A 338 8.56 12.06 -7.10
N LEU A 339 7.98 10.86 -6.91
CA LEU A 339 6.92 10.32 -7.77
C LEU A 339 5.57 11.02 -7.53
N PHE A 340 5.34 11.47 -6.31
CA PHE A 340 4.06 11.97 -5.82
C PHE A 340 3.38 13.02 -6.73
N PRO A 341 4.09 13.99 -7.35
CA PRO A 341 3.47 14.98 -8.25
C PRO A 341 2.79 14.39 -9.49
N TYR A 342 3.13 13.16 -9.84
CA TYR A 342 2.62 12.44 -11.02
C TYR A 342 1.63 11.35 -10.67
N LEU A 343 1.33 11.17 -9.37
CA LEU A 343 0.43 10.15 -8.86
C LEU A 343 -0.87 10.78 -8.33
N TYR A 344 -1.94 10.02 -8.35
CA TYR A 344 -3.25 10.47 -7.91
C TYR A 344 -3.60 9.86 -6.56
N VAL A 345 -3.94 10.73 -5.60
CA VAL A 345 -4.42 10.30 -4.28
C VAL A 345 -5.84 9.80 -4.43
N HIS A 346 -6.10 8.61 -3.91
CA HIS A 346 -7.46 8.09 -3.77
C HIS A 346 -8.00 8.33 -2.37
N VAL A 347 -9.32 8.23 -2.24
CA VAL A 347 -10.04 8.49 -0.98
C VAL A 347 -10.67 7.18 -0.51
N PRO A 348 -10.14 6.52 0.54
CA PRO A 348 -10.79 5.35 1.12
C PRO A 348 -12.12 5.72 1.78
N ILE A 349 -13.12 4.83 1.65
CA ILE A 349 -14.49 5.04 2.15
C ILE A 349 -14.75 4.12 3.34
N TYR A 350 -15.18 4.72 4.47
CA TYR A 350 -15.62 4.02 5.67
C TYR A 350 -17.11 4.29 5.89
N GLU A 351 -17.95 3.31 5.61
CA GLU A 351 -19.40 3.41 5.81
C GLU A 351 -19.81 2.68 7.08
N ASP A 352 -20.40 3.45 8.02
CA ASP A 352 -20.92 2.95 9.30
C ASP A 352 -19.87 2.27 10.21
N GLU A 353 -18.59 2.52 9.94
CA GLU A 353 -17.44 1.90 10.63
C GLU A 353 -16.55 2.92 11.34
N THR A 354 -15.98 2.49 12.45
CA THR A 354 -15.01 3.28 13.21
C THR A 354 -13.72 3.41 12.42
N PHE A 355 -13.27 4.64 12.19
CA PHE A 355 -11.92 4.90 11.72
C PHE A 355 -10.96 4.93 12.91
N LYS A 356 -9.88 4.17 12.81
CA LYS A 356 -8.85 4.11 13.84
C LYS A 356 -7.47 3.98 13.22
N THR A 357 -6.50 4.75 13.73
CA THR A 357 -5.09 4.58 13.42
C THR A 357 -4.20 4.88 14.61
N SER A 358 -3.17 4.07 14.79
CA SER A 358 -2.02 4.34 15.66
C SER A 358 -0.77 4.68 14.87
N PHE A 359 -0.89 4.82 13.54
CA PHE A 359 0.21 5.02 12.60
C PHE A 359 1.21 3.86 12.53
N CYS A 360 0.92 2.72 13.18
CA CYS A 360 1.78 1.55 13.15
C CYS A 360 2.00 1.08 11.71
N ARG A 361 3.26 0.94 11.29
CA ARG A 361 3.65 0.47 9.94
C ARG A 361 3.71 -1.06 9.81
N GLY A 362 3.34 -1.81 10.86
CA GLY A 362 3.40 -3.27 10.88
C GLY A 362 4.78 -3.83 11.26
N ALA A 363 5.70 -2.99 11.72
CA ALA A 363 7.01 -3.39 12.23
C ALA A 363 7.49 -2.40 13.28
N GLY A 364 8.46 -2.80 14.08
CA GLY A 364 9.07 -1.93 15.08
C GLY A 364 10.13 -2.62 15.94
N ILE A 365 10.96 -1.82 16.55
CA ILE A 365 11.99 -2.30 17.51
C ILE A 365 11.38 -2.76 18.83
N CYS A 366 10.15 -2.34 19.12
CA CYS A 366 9.35 -2.76 20.26
C CYS A 366 7.87 -2.60 19.93
N TYR A 367 7.04 -3.48 20.45
CA TYR A 367 5.59 -3.33 20.40
C TYR A 367 5.08 -2.67 21.66
N TYR A 368 4.21 -1.66 21.48
CA TYR A 368 3.59 -0.91 22.57
C TYR A 368 2.08 -1.17 22.61
N TYR A 369 1.53 -1.23 23.82
CA TYR A 369 0.10 -1.27 24.07
C TYR A 369 -0.27 -0.28 25.19
N ASN A 370 -1.14 0.68 24.90
CA ASN A 370 -1.50 1.79 25.79
C ASN A 370 -0.29 2.59 26.30
N GLY A 371 0.77 2.68 25.49
CA GLY A 371 1.99 3.41 25.81
C GLY A 371 2.99 2.66 26.69
N GLU A 372 2.72 1.42 27.01
CA GLU A 372 3.62 0.52 27.73
C GLU A 372 4.24 -0.51 26.79
N GLU A 373 5.51 -0.87 27.01
CA GLU A 373 6.16 -1.92 26.23
C GLU A 373 5.50 -3.27 26.51
N HIS A 374 5.10 -3.97 25.45
CA HIS A 374 4.43 -5.25 25.55
C HIS A 374 5.32 -6.38 25.06
N PHE A 375 5.64 -7.32 25.96
CA PHE A 375 6.63 -8.38 25.74
C PHE A 375 6.04 -9.72 25.29
N GLU A 376 4.74 -9.92 25.40
CA GLU A 376 4.11 -11.24 25.28
C GLU A 376 3.63 -11.59 23.85
N LEU A 377 3.80 -10.69 22.86
CA LEU A 377 3.29 -10.91 21.51
C LEU A 377 3.93 -12.12 20.81
N TYR A 378 5.15 -12.45 21.16
CA TYR A 378 5.91 -13.53 20.51
C TYR A 378 6.51 -14.46 21.56
N LYS A 379 5.72 -15.39 22.06
CA LYS A 379 6.24 -16.61 22.69
C LYS A 379 6.77 -17.54 21.57
N ILE A 380 7.75 -17.08 20.83
CA ILE A 380 8.56 -17.99 20.03
C ILE A 380 9.47 -18.68 21.04
N ASN A 381 9.44 -20.02 21.07
CA ASN A 381 10.28 -20.87 21.92
C ASN A 381 11.78 -20.79 21.56
N ASP A 382 12.28 -19.60 21.33
CA ASP A 382 13.70 -19.34 21.12
C ASP A 382 14.30 -18.75 22.38
N GLU A 383 14.90 -19.61 23.20
CA GLU A 383 15.63 -19.21 24.41
C GLU A 383 16.79 -18.25 24.11
N SER A 384 17.21 -18.11 22.83
CA SER A 384 18.21 -17.14 22.37
C SER A 384 17.64 -15.72 22.20
N ALA A 385 16.32 -15.56 22.19
CA ALA A 385 15.61 -14.29 21.98
C ALA A 385 15.48 -13.43 23.25
N HIS A 386 16.18 -13.78 24.32
CA HIS A 386 16.23 -12.98 25.55
C HIS A 386 16.69 -11.54 25.25
N GLY A 387 15.71 -10.62 25.23
CA GLY A 387 15.92 -9.18 25.04
C GLY A 387 15.50 -8.60 23.69
N LYS A 388 15.09 -9.37 22.68
CA LYS A 388 14.59 -8.85 21.41
C LYS A 388 13.08 -8.62 21.51
N LYS A 389 12.69 -7.34 21.44
CA LYS A 389 11.31 -6.86 21.48
C LYS A 389 10.79 -6.51 20.09
N ALA A 390 11.63 -6.67 19.06
CA ALA A 390 11.34 -6.32 17.69
C ALA A 390 10.25 -7.22 17.08
N PHE A 391 9.44 -6.68 16.21
CA PHE A 391 8.40 -7.41 15.49
C PHE A 391 8.27 -6.95 14.05
N TYR A 392 7.81 -7.85 13.21
CA TYR A 392 7.35 -7.63 11.85
C TYR A 392 6.07 -8.41 11.63
N ASN A 393 4.98 -7.71 11.40
CA ASN A 393 3.69 -8.29 11.08
C ASN A 393 2.82 -7.25 10.35
N LEU A 394 2.76 -7.33 9.03
CA LEU A 394 2.02 -6.38 8.20
C LEU A 394 0.50 -6.39 8.47
N ARG A 395 -0.05 -7.48 9.03
CA ARG A 395 -1.45 -7.49 9.49
C ARG A 395 -1.75 -6.44 10.57
N MET A 396 -0.71 -5.98 11.27
CA MET A 396 -0.80 -4.96 12.30
C MET A 396 -0.62 -3.54 11.75
N GLN A 397 -0.40 -3.40 10.45
CA GLN A 397 -0.32 -2.09 9.83
C GLN A 397 -1.67 -1.38 9.92
N GLN A 398 -1.63 -0.17 10.47
CA GLN A 398 -2.80 0.71 10.62
C GLN A 398 -2.88 1.69 9.45
N PRO A 399 -4.02 2.34 9.21
CA PRO A 399 -4.13 3.37 8.18
C PRO A 399 -2.99 4.39 8.26
N GLN A 400 -2.30 4.56 7.13
CA GLN A 400 -1.18 5.47 6.96
C GLN A 400 -1.65 6.79 6.37
N LEU A 401 -0.83 7.83 6.48
CA LEU A 401 -1.14 9.17 5.98
C LEU A 401 -1.53 9.16 4.50
N SER A 402 -2.55 9.93 4.14
CA SER A 402 -2.99 10.04 2.75
C SER A 402 -2.00 10.81 1.88
N VAL A 403 -1.08 11.56 2.47
CA VAL A 403 -0.18 12.44 1.72
C VAL A 403 1.16 12.52 2.43
N PRO A 404 2.28 12.16 1.77
CA PRO A 404 3.60 12.34 2.38
C PRO A 404 3.97 13.80 2.57
N ALA A 405 3.29 14.73 1.86
CA ALA A 405 3.48 16.17 1.98
C ALA A 405 2.12 16.88 1.98
N PRO A 406 1.66 17.30 3.13
CA PRO A 406 0.35 17.90 3.25
C PRO A 406 0.37 19.35 2.84
N HIS A 407 0.08 19.68 1.62
CA HIS A 407 -0.33 21.03 1.30
C HIS A 407 -1.62 21.02 0.52
N SER A 408 -2.51 21.91 0.93
CA SER A 408 -3.79 22.22 0.30
C SER A 408 -3.71 22.60 -1.19
N GLN A 409 -2.52 22.69 -1.75
CA GLN A 409 -2.30 22.94 -3.17
C GLN A 409 -2.33 21.69 -4.04
N PHE A 410 -2.25 20.49 -3.46
CA PHE A 410 -2.52 19.22 -4.17
C PHE A 410 -4.00 18.88 -4.07
N THR A 411 -4.84 19.82 -4.45
CA THR A 411 -6.24 19.56 -4.67
C THR A 411 -6.41 18.79 -5.99
N ARG A 412 -7.50 18.06 -6.16
CA ARG A 412 -7.92 17.44 -7.42
C ARG A 412 -7.76 18.35 -8.63
N ALA A 413 -7.99 19.66 -8.45
CA ALA A 413 -7.81 20.66 -9.48
C ALA A 413 -6.36 20.81 -9.97
N THR A 414 -5.37 20.77 -9.07
CA THR A 414 -3.96 20.86 -9.44
C THR A 414 -3.48 19.58 -10.16
N GLN A 415 -4.01 18.42 -9.80
CA GLN A 415 -3.74 17.16 -10.50
C GLN A 415 -4.34 17.17 -11.92
N ARG A 416 -5.55 17.72 -12.10
CA ARG A 416 -6.18 17.90 -13.42
C ARG A 416 -5.38 18.85 -14.33
N THR A 417 -4.90 19.96 -13.80
CA THR A 417 -4.10 20.94 -14.55
C THR A 417 -2.82 20.34 -15.13
N LEU A 418 -2.21 19.36 -14.45
CA LEU A 418 -1.00 18.67 -14.94
C LEU A 418 -1.27 17.82 -16.20
N ILE A 419 -2.51 17.36 -16.39
CA ILE A 419 -2.92 16.58 -17.58
C ILE A 419 -3.37 17.50 -18.70
N GLU A 420 -4.11 18.58 -18.39
CA GLU A 420 -4.64 19.52 -19.37
C GLU A 420 -3.55 20.34 -20.06
N ASP A 421 -2.49 20.72 -19.33
CA ASP A 421 -1.32 21.44 -19.89
C ASP A 421 -0.49 20.57 -20.87
N GLY A 422 -0.62 19.24 -20.81
CA GLY A 422 0.02 18.31 -21.74
C GLY A 422 -0.67 18.21 -23.11
N GLU A 423 -1.96 18.54 -23.20
CA GLU A 423 -2.71 18.46 -24.46
C GLU A 423 -2.56 19.69 -25.37
N ASN A 424 -2.12 20.84 -24.84
CA ASN A 424 -2.10 22.10 -25.58
C ASN A 424 -0.73 22.50 -26.15
N ASN A 425 0.32 21.69 -25.99
CA ASN A 425 1.67 22.04 -26.45
C ASN A 425 2.17 21.31 -27.72
N ASP A 426 1.27 20.79 -28.54
CA ASP A 426 1.63 20.15 -29.84
C ASP A 426 1.85 21.15 -31.00
N GLU A 427 2.05 22.44 -30.73
CA GLU A 427 2.50 23.38 -31.76
C GLU A 427 3.92 23.91 -31.49
N VAL A 428 4.86 23.34 -32.27
CA VAL A 428 6.12 23.96 -32.74
C VAL A 428 7.14 24.37 -31.68
N ASN A 429 8.21 23.59 -31.55
CA ASN A 429 9.55 24.14 -31.74
C ASN A 429 10.60 23.05 -32.00
N ASN A 430 11.02 22.95 -33.28
CA ASN A 430 12.30 22.41 -33.67
C ASN A 430 13.41 23.37 -33.20
N GLY A 431 14.05 23.06 -32.10
CA GLY A 431 15.20 23.78 -31.59
C GLY A 431 16.20 22.82 -30.99
N GLN A 432 17.24 22.50 -31.74
CA GLN A 432 18.46 21.89 -31.20
C GLN A 432 19.02 22.79 -30.09
N GLY A 433 19.08 22.26 -28.87
CA GLY A 433 19.70 22.95 -27.73
C GLY A 433 20.20 21.93 -26.71
N ASP A 434 21.47 21.90 -26.56
CA ASP A 434 22.38 21.34 -25.58
C ASP A 434 21.80 20.40 -24.49
N LYS A 435 22.08 19.12 -24.66
CA LYS A 435 21.76 18.03 -23.72
C LYS A 435 22.70 17.94 -22.49
N ASP A 436 23.70 18.80 -22.36
CA ASP A 436 24.77 18.61 -21.37
C ASP A 436 24.66 19.43 -20.08
N ASN A 437 23.61 20.25 -19.91
CA ASN A 437 23.50 21.11 -18.72
C ASN A 437 22.48 20.68 -17.65
N ASP A 438 21.67 19.65 -17.89
CA ASP A 438 20.58 19.28 -16.98
C ASP A 438 21.00 18.36 -15.82
N THR A 439 22.07 17.58 -15.97
CA THR A 439 22.53 16.67 -14.92
C THR A 439 23.09 17.38 -13.68
N ASN A 440 23.71 18.56 -13.87
CA ASN A 440 24.30 19.31 -12.75
C ASN A 440 23.28 20.01 -11.84
N LYS A 441 22.12 20.42 -12.37
CA LYS A 441 21.07 21.08 -11.56
C LYS A 441 20.37 20.10 -10.64
N THR A 442 20.28 18.85 -11.02
CA THR A 442 19.62 17.79 -10.28
C THR A 442 20.38 17.36 -9.03
N HIS A 443 21.69 17.19 -9.19
CA HIS A 443 22.59 16.89 -8.07
C HIS A 443 22.50 17.94 -6.96
N THR A 444 22.52 19.20 -7.34
CA THR A 444 22.48 20.33 -6.39
C THR A 444 21.17 20.36 -5.58
N ARG A 445 20.06 19.93 -6.13
CA ARG A 445 18.75 20.01 -5.46
C ARG A 445 18.53 18.87 -4.47
N ILE A 446 18.98 17.66 -4.79
CA ILE A 446 18.92 16.52 -3.87
C ILE A 446 19.88 16.74 -2.71
N GLU A 447 21.08 17.22 -2.94
CA GLU A 447 22.00 17.62 -1.89
C GLU A 447 21.37 18.66 -0.94
N ARG A 448 20.65 19.65 -1.43
CA ARG A 448 19.94 20.64 -0.59
C ARG A 448 18.82 20.03 0.26
N ILE A 449 18.07 19.09 -0.26
CA ILE A 449 17.03 18.39 0.52
C ILE A 449 17.67 17.58 1.65
N TYR A 450 18.83 16.97 1.41
CA TYR A 450 19.58 16.23 2.43
C TYR A 450 20.27 17.13 3.44
N GLU A 451 20.88 18.21 3.02
CA GLU A 451 21.52 19.20 3.90
C GLU A 451 20.54 19.77 4.94
N ASN A 452 19.32 20.07 4.54
CA ASN A 452 18.27 20.55 5.45
C ASN A 452 17.82 19.48 6.47
N ARG A 453 18.01 18.18 6.18
CA ARG A 453 17.72 17.08 7.12
C ARG A 453 18.91 16.69 8.01
N LYS A 454 20.07 17.31 7.89
CA LYS A 454 21.32 17.02 8.64
C LYS A 454 21.92 15.63 8.46
N ASN A 455 21.40 14.79 7.59
CA ASN A 455 21.90 13.46 7.30
C ASN A 455 22.28 13.37 5.82
N ILE A 456 23.52 13.71 5.48
CA ILE A 456 24.00 13.67 4.10
C ILE A 456 24.27 12.23 3.72
N ILE A 457 23.36 11.60 2.99
CA ILE A 457 23.63 10.37 2.27
C ILE A 457 23.98 10.75 0.85
N ARG A 458 25.20 10.51 0.42
CA ARG A 458 25.58 10.68 -0.98
C ARG A 458 24.91 9.62 -1.80
N VAL A 459 23.82 9.98 -2.48
CA VAL A 459 23.15 9.13 -3.44
C VAL A 459 23.88 9.26 -4.77
N CYS A 460 24.16 8.12 -5.39
CA CYS A 460 24.97 8.00 -6.61
C CYS A 460 24.50 8.85 -7.80
N ASP A 461 25.42 9.01 -8.72
CA ASP A 461 25.57 9.93 -9.84
C ASP A 461 24.46 10.00 -10.93
N ASN A 462 23.25 9.48 -10.72
CA ASN A 462 22.22 9.38 -11.76
C ASN A 462 20.83 9.87 -11.30
N VAL A 463 20.71 11.10 -10.86
CA VAL A 463 19.41 11.64 -10.44
C VAL A 463 18.98 12.81 -11.32
N VAL A 464 17.78 12.75 -11.87
CA VAL A 464 17.17 13.76 -12.76
C VAL A 464 16.34 14.77 -12.00
N ASN A 465 16.29 15.98 -12.52
CA ASN A 465 15.57 17.13 -11.98
C ASN A 465 14.07 16.90 -11.88
N VAL A 466 13.54 17.02 -10.70
CA VAL A 466 12.12 17.31 -10.48
C VAL A 466 12.00 18.82 -10.31
N GLU A 467 11.59 19.51 -11.39
CA GLU A 467 11.48 20.96 -11.35
C GLU A 467 10.47 21.44 -10.30
N GLU A 468 10.86 22.50 -9.65
CA GLU A 468 10.14 23.57 -8.91
C GLU A 468 8.76 23.33 -8.27
N LYS A 469 8.01 22.27 -8.60
CA LYS A 469 6.66 22.03 -8.08
C LYS A 469 6.63 21.41 -6.67
N LEU A 470 7.76 20.90 -6.19
CA LEU A 470 7.94 20.43 -4.83
C LEU A 470 8.64 21.50 -4.02
N SER A 471 7.90 22.39 -3.39
CA SER A 471 8.51 23.32 -2.44
C SER A 471 9.00 22.52 -1.23
N ALA A 472 10.32 22.53 -1.02
CA ALA A 472 11.03 21.84 0.06
C ALA A 472 10.44 21.97 1.49
N PRO A 473 9.66 23.01 1.84
CA PRO A 473 9.06 23.18 3.16
C PRO A 473 8.03 22.13 3.51
N ASP A 474 7.42 21.42 2.53
CA ASP A 474 6.25 20.60 2.76
C ASP A 474 6.56 19.19 3.26
N PHE A 475 7.79 18.72 3.04
CA PHE A 475 8.24 17.39 3.49
C PHE A 475 8.63 17.29 4.96
N ASN A 476 8.78 18.41 5.66
CA ASN A 476 9.33 18.45 7.01
C ASN A 476 8.26 18.58 8.11
N THR A 477 6.98 18.41 7.79
CA THR A 477 5.90 18.54 8.79
C THR A 477 5.64 17.27 9.57
N PHE A 478 6.11 16.13 9.07
CA PHE A 478 5.91 14.82 9.71
C PHE A 478 7.20 14.03 9.75
N GLU A 479 7.40 13.32 10.85
CA GLU A 479 8.42 12.29 10.97
C GLU A 479 7.77 11.06 11.62
N PHE A 480 8.09 9.87 11.15
CA PHE A 480 7.74 8.65 11.87
C PHE A 480 8.77 8.40 12.96
N CYS A 481 8.29 8.19 14.19
CA CYS A 481 9.11 7.90 15.36
C CYS A 481 8.91 6.44 15.76
N ASP A 482 9.97 5.65 15.71
CA ASP A 482 10.02 4.23 16.11
C ASP A 482 10.54 3.99 17.52
N GLN A 483 10.97 5.06 18.23
CA GLN A 483 11.58 4.98 19.55
C GLN A 483 10.57 4.72 20.66
N PHE A 484 9.32 5.07 20.45
CA PHE A 484 8.20 4.81 21.35
C PHE A 484 6.87 4.95 20.60
N SER A 485 5.82 4.35 21.14
CA SER A 485 4.47 4.43 20.58
C SER A 485 3.42 4.43 21.68
N TYR A 486 2.18 4.75 21.34
CA TYR A 486 1.02 4.47 22.17
C TYR A 486 0.52 3.04 21.92
N ASN A 487 0.28 2.71 20.63
CA ASN A 487 -0.07 1.37 20.19
C ASN A 487 0.75 1.00 18.94
N GLY A 488 1.29 -0.21 18.87
CA GLY A 488 2.08 -0.70 17.74
C GLY A 488 3.57 -0.36 17.82
N GLY A 489 4.23 -0.19 16.69
CA GLY A 489 5.70 -0.09 16.58
C GLY A 489 6.25 1.32 16.41
N GLY A 490 5.40 2.34 16.41
CA GLY A 490 5.83 3.73 16.25
C GLY A 490 4.66 4.69 16.29
N CYS A 491 4.95 5.98 16.24
CA CYS A 491 3.98 7.05 16.26
C CYS A 491 4.37 8.17 15.30
N LEU A 492 3.46 9.12 15.08
CA LEU A 492 3.67 10.23 14.16
C LEU A 492 4.14 11.47 14.93
N LYS A 493 5.34 11.97 14.62
CA LYS A 493 5.83 13.25 15.10
C LYS A 493 5.37 14.35 14.16
N LEU A 494 4.70 15.37 14.72
CA LEU A 494 4.36 16.61 14.04
C LEU A 494 5.42 17.66 14.35
N ILE A 495 5.97 18.29 13.31
CA ILE A 495 6.94 19.36 13.45
C ILE A 495 6.24 20.68 13.19
N THR A 496 6.17 21.52 14.21
CA THR A 496 5.52 22.83 14.10
C THR A 496 6.56 23.90 13.76
N THR A 497 6.48 24.46 12.58
CA THR A 497 7.21 25.67 12.22
C THR A 497 6.37 26.89 12.60
N ASN A 498 7.01 28.05 12.78
CA ASN A 498 6.33 29.29 13.19
C ASN A 498 5.20 29.74 12.24
N ASP A 499 5.18 29.21 11.01
CA ASP A 499 4.26 29.61 9.95
C ASP A 499 3.15 28.61 9.66
N ARG A 500 3.15 27.42 10.29
CA ARG A 500 2.17 26.37 10.02
C ARG A 500 1.53 25.86 11.29
N LEU A 501 0.24 26.15 11.42
CA LEU A 501 -0.59 25.72 12.54
C LEU A 501 -1.45 24.49 12.19
N TYR A 502 -1.56 24.11 10.91
CA TYR A 502 -2.45 23.04 10.46
C TYR A 502 -1.68 21.91 9.76
N HIS A 503 -1.90 20.70 10.21
CA HIS A 503 -1.36 19.46 9.63
C HIS A 503 -2.50 18.60 9.13
N ARG A 504 -2.64 18.50 7.80
CA ARG A 504 -3.57 17.55 7.19
C ARG A 504 -2.98 16.15 7.24
N LEU A 505 -3.73 15.17 7.76
CA LEU A 505 -3.29 13.79 7.95
C LEU A 505 -3.92 12.86 6.93
N PHE A 506 -5.24 12.96 6.74
CA PHE A 506 -6.00 12.05 5.90
C PHE A 506 -6.95 12.78 4.95
N LEU A 507 -6.98 12.33 3.70
CA LEU A 507 -8.08 12.49 2.77
C LEU A 507 -8.84 11.17 2.76
N ILE A 508 -10.10 11.20 3.17
CA ILE A 508 -10.87 10.01 3.51
C ILE A 508 -12.36 10.36 3.41
N HIS A 509 -13.20 9.38 3.17
CA HIS A 509 -14.63 9.56 3.32
C HIS A 509 -15.14 8.65 4.44
N ILE A 510 -15.57 9.24 5.54
CA ILE A 510 -16.16 8.54 6.69
C ILE A 510 -17.62 8.97 6.80
N ASP A 511 -18.54 8.02 6.76
CA ASP A 511 -19.97 8.24 7.03
C ASP A 511 -20.44 7.31 8.14
N LEU A 512 -20.52 7.83 9.36
CA LEU A 512 -20.95 7.06 10.54
C LEU A 512 -22.48 7.04 10.73
N LYS A 513 -23.26 7.75 9.89
CA LYS A 513 -24.73 7.92 10.02
C LYS A 513 -25.15 8.59 11.34
N HIS A 514 -24.27 8.77 12.30
CA HIS A 514 -24.45 9.34 13.63
C HIS A 514 -23.47 10.48 13.91
N ASN A 515 -23.78 11.28 14.93
CA ASN A 515 -22.83 12.28 15.43
C ASN A 515 -21.50 11.62 15.83
N ILE A 516 -20.39 12.29 15.54
CA ILE A 516 -19.06 11.73 15.72
C ILE A 516 -18.50 12.12 17.08
N GLN A 517 -17.94 11.14 17.77
CA GLN A 517 -16.95 11.31 18.81
C GLN A 517 -15.58 11.04 18.23
N ALA A 518 -14.63 11.94 18.41
CA ALA A 518 -13.25 11.70 18.04
C ALA A 518 -12.36 11.64 19.30
N THR A 519 -11.31 10.85 19.19
CA THR A 519 -10.27 10.71 20.22
C THR A 519 -8.91 10.96 19.59
N ILE A 520 -8.06 11.76 20.24
CA ILE A 520 -6.64 11.89 19.90
C ILE A 520 -5.83 11.53 21.14
N VAL A 521 -4.89 10.60 20.99
CA VAL A 521 -3.86 10.31 21.98
C VAL A 521 -2.55 10.93 21.52
N TYR A 522 -1.93 11.74 22.39
CA TYR A 522 -0.73 12.47 22.03
C TYR A 522 0.23 12.66 23.21
N THR A 523 1.46 13.06 22.91
CA THR A 523 2.46 13.51 23.89
C THR A 523 3.29 14.64 23.31
N GLU A 524 3.82 15.49 24.18
CA GLU A 524 4.75 16.57 23.86
C GLU A 524 6.12 16.26 24.43
N LEU A 525 7.19 16.56 23.68
CA LEU A 525 8.55 16.48 24.18
C LEU A 525 8.98 17.86 24.73
N GLY A 526 9.47 17.86 25.95
CA GLY A 526 10.13 19.03 26.55
C GLY A 526 9.31 19.87 27.51
N SER A 527 8.04 19.61 27.71
CA SER A 527 7.30 20.27 28.76
C SER A 527 7.40 19.52 30.10
N LEU A 528 8.44 19.79 30.83
CA LEU A 528 8.43 19.58 32.28
C LEU A 528 7.31 20.46 32.85
N MET A 529 6.10 19.86 33.00
CA MET A 529 5.06 20.26 33.93
C MET A 529 4.80 21.76 34.09
N ASN A 530 4.70 22.55 33.04
CA ASN A 530 4.22 23.92 33.17
C ASN A 530 2.79 24.03 32.64
N GLU A 531 1.91 24.63 33.43
CA GLU A 531 0.45 24.71 33.34
C GLU A 531 -0.16 25.36 32.09
N SER A 532 0.57 25.53 31.00
CA SER A 532 0.06 26.15 29.79
C SER A 532 -0.05 25.18 28.61
N HIS A 533 -0.28 23.89 28.85
CA HIS A 533 -0.55 22.93 27.78
C HIS A 533 -1.79 23.33 27.00
N LYS A 534 -1.64 23.51 25.71
CA LYS A 534 -2.76 23.65 24.79
C LYS A 534 -2.93 22.34 24.06
N ASP A 535 -3.98 21.61 24.44
CA ASP A 535 -4.38 20.39 23.73
C ASP A 535 -4.49 20.64 22.22
N PRO A 536 -4.20 19.65 21.38
CA PRO A 536 -4.39 19.72 19.94
C PRO A 536 -5.81 20.14 19.58
N VAL A 537 -5.97 20.95 18.54
CA VAL A 537 -7.27 21.26 17.95
C VAL A 537 -7.50 20.27 16.81
N LEU A 538 -8.57 19.50 16.88
CA LEU A 538 -8.97 18.61 15.79
C LEU A 538 -9.58 19.44 14.66
N ILE A 539 -9.14 19.18 13.43
CA ILE A 539 -9.71 19.78 12.22
C ILE A 539 -10.38 18.68 11.41
N LEU A 540 -11.67 18.83 11.16
CA LEU A 540 -12.43 17.91 10.32
C LEU A 540 -12.97 18.67 9.11
N GLY A 541 -12.71 18.12 7.91
CA GLY A 541 -13.29 18.59 6.66
C GLY A 541 -14.60 17.88 6.36
N ASN A 542 -15.57 18.61 5.81
CA ASN A 542 -16.81 18.08 5.29
C ASN A 542 -17.29 18.96 4.14
N ASP A 543 -17.53 18.40 2.97
CA ASP A 543 -17.98 19.11 1.77
C ASP A 543 -17.14 20.36 1.42
N GLY A 544 -15.82 20.27 1.65
CA GLY A 544 -14.87 21.36 1.41
C GLY A 544 -14.74 22.39 2.52
N ASP A 545 -15.56 22.35 3.56
CA ASP A 545 -15.47 23.22 4.73
C ASP A 545 -14.63 22.57 5.84
N LEU A 546 -13.66 23.31 6.40
CA LEU A 546 -12.85 22.87 7.54
C LEU A 546 -13.46 23.38 8.85
N LYS A 547 -13.69 22.49 9.80
CA LYS A 547 -14.20 22.82 11.14
C LYS A 547 -13.15 22.52 12.19
N SER A 548 -12.83 23.54 13.01
CA SER A 548 -11.97 23.42 14.18
C SER A 548 -12.79 23.00 15.39
N ILE A 549 -12.42 21.89 16.03
CA ILE A 549 -13.11 21.31 17.15
C ILE A 549 -12.15 21.30 18.34
N LEU A 550 -12.54 22.00 19.40
CA LEU A 550 -11.80 22.02 20.66
C LEU A 550 -12.07 20.75 21.48
N PRO A 551 -11.12 20.28 22.28
CA PRO A 551 -11.34 19.13 23.14
C PRO A 551 -12.46 19.40 24.15
N TYR A 552 -13.41 18.47 24.23
CA TYR A 552 -14.45 18.44 25.26
C TYR A 552 -13.87 18.00 26.61
N ASN A 553 -12.95 17.04 26.58
CA ASN A 553 -12.27 16.52 27.76
C ASN A 553 -10.83 16.14 27.41
N SER A 554 -9.94 16.30 28.37
CA SER A 554 -8.53 15.96 28.28
C SER A 554 -8.08 15.27 29.56
N ILE A 555 -7.62 14.04 29.44
CA ILE A 555 -7.18 13.22 30.55
C ILE A 555 -5.75 12.72 30.35
N ARG A 556 -5.02 12.59 31.44
CA ARG A 556 -3.70 11.94 31.42
C ARG A 556 -3.89 10.43 31.48
N VAL A 557 -3.39 9.70 30.49
CA VAL A 557 -3.48 8.23 30.43
C VAL A 557 -2.40 7.60 31.31
N ASN A 558 -1.16 8.06 31.13
CA ASN A 558 0.01 7.61 31.93
C ASN A 558 1.06 8.73 32.05
N ALA A 559 2.27 8.40 32.41
CA ALA A 559 3.34 9.38 32.62
C ALA A 559 3.68 10.16 31.31
N ARG A 560 3.49 9.57 30.15
CA ARG A 560 3.83 10.15 28.84
C ARG A 560 2.60 10.64 28.06
N TRP A 561 1.52 9.87 27.99
CA TRP A 561 0.42 10.05 27.08
C TRP A 561 -0.79 10.77 27.67
N ARG A 562 -1.42 11.62 26.88
CA ARG A 562 -2.69 12.29 27.14
C ARG A 562 -3.71 11.87 26.08
N LYS A 563 -4.98 11.81 26.48
CA LYS A 563 -6.13 11.49 25.62
C LYS A 563 -7.08 12.68 25.62
N CYS A 564 -7.34 13.23 24.45
CA CYS A 564 -8.36 14.25 24.22
C CYS A 564 -9.58 13.63 23.55
N ILE A 565 -10.77 14.02 24.02
CA ILE A 565 -12.06 13.62 23.46
C ILE A 565 -12.70 14.86 22.82
N TYR A 566 -13.17 14.71 21.59
CA TYR A 566 -13.82 15.76 20.80
C TYR A 566 -15.24 15.32 20.46
N LEU A 567 -16.20 16.23 20.56
CA LEU A 567 -17.60 15.97 20.23
C LEU A 567 -18.02 16.88 19.10
N THR A 568 -18.62 16.32 18.05
CA THR A 568 -19.13 17.08 16.91
C THR A 568 -20.51 16.56 16.49
N ASN A 569 -21.25 17.41 15.79
CA ASN A 569 -22.52 17.04 15.15
C ASN A 569 -22.35 16.64 13.68
N LEU A 570 -21.10 16.54 13.20
CA LEU A 570 -20.83 15.97 11.89
C LEU A 570 -21.19 14.48 11.92
N LYS A 571 -21.67 13.98 10.81
CA LYS A 571 -21.91 12.56 10.55
C LYS A 571 -20.96 12.01 9.50
N THR A 572 -20.50 12.92 8.62
CA THR A 572 -19.55 12.64 7.54
C THR A 572 -18.29 13.47 7.70
N VAL A 573 -17.18 12.91 7.28
CA VAL A 573 -15.85 13.55 7.32
C VAL A 573 -15.06 13.18 6.06
N ASP A 574 -14.53 14.19 5.36
CA ASP A 574 -13.76 14.01 4.12
C ASP A 574 -12.28 14.33 4.32
N GLU A 575 -11.93 14.99 5.43
CA GLU A 575 -10.54 15.33 5.76
C GLU A 575 -10.34 15.30 7.27
N ILE A 576 -9.21 14.72 7.71
CA ILE A 576 -8.79 14.73 9.11
C ILE A 576 -7.44 15.43 9.21
N GLY A 577 -7.35 16.38 10.13
CA GLY A 577 -6.10 17.05 10.46
C GLY A 577 -6.06 17.56 11.88
N VAL A 578 -4.91 18.10 12.26
CA VAL A 578 -4.65 18.60 13.59
C VAL A 578 -3.98 19.97 13.51
N SER A 579 -4.41 20.89 14.34
CA SER A 579 -3.75 22.18 14.52
C SER A 579 -3.06 22.24 15.87
N LEU A 580 -1.79 22.66 15.87
CA LEU A 580 -0.93 22.75 17.04
C LEU A 580 -0.38 24.17 17.18
N LYS A 581 -0.12 24.58 18.41
CA LYS A 581 0.55 25.88 18.70
C LYS A 581 1.95 25.63 19.24
N GLN A 582 2.96 25.91 18.42
CA GLN A 582 4.36 26.14 18.82
C GLN A 582 5.06 25.02 19.64
N CYS A 583 4.67 23.76 19.46
CA CYS A 583 5.38 22.64 20.08
C CYS A 583 5.45 21.43 19.14
N ASP A 584 6.51 20.66 19.25
CA ASP A 584 6.59 19.35 18.62
C ASP A 584 5.68 18.39 19.38
N CYS A 585 4.82 17.70 18.67
CA CYS A 585 3.83 16.78 19.22
C CYS A 585 3.97 15.40 18.58
N TYR A 586 3.78 14.37 19.37
CA TYR A 586 3.71 12.99 18.89
C TYR A 586 2.28 12.50 19.01
N LEU A 587 1.71 12.12 17.89
CA LEU A 587 0.38 11.50 17.82
C LEU A 587 0.54 9.98 17.97
N GLY A 588 -0.08 9.41 18.98
CA GLY A 588 -0.06 7.98 19.26
C GLY A 588 -1.28 7.24 18.71
N GLU A 589 -2.44 7.92 18.62
CA GLU A 589 -3.67 7.31 18.10
C GLU A 589 -4.69 8.39 17.71
N ILE A 590 -5.46 8.11 16.67
CA ILE A 590 -6.67 8.85 16.29
C ILE A 590 -7.81 7.85 16.10
N ILE A 591 -8.98 8.16 16.70
CA ILE A 591 -10.20 7.35 16.55
C ILE A 591 -11.34 8.31 16.18
N LEU A 592 -12.15 7.94 15.19
CA LEU A 592 -13.45 8.56 14.90
C LEU A 592 -14.52 7.46 14.98
N GLU A 593 -15.48 7.62 15.88
CA GLU A 593 -16.49 6.62 16.18
C GLU A 593 -17.87 7.26 16.39
N LYS A 594 -18.91 6.43 16.37
CA LYS A 594 -20.28 6.88 16.69
C LYS A 594 -20.31 7.39 18.13
N ARG A 595 -20.91 8.57 18.29
CA ARG A 595 -21.11 9.13 19.63
C ARG A 595 -22.14 8.34 20.41
N ASP A 596 -21.78 7.85 21.59
CA ASP A 596 -22.69 7.17 22.51
C ASP A 596 -23.81 8.10 23.03
N HIS A 597 -25.05 7.64 23.02
CA HIS A 597 -26.21 8.36 23.53
C HIS A 597 -26.15 8.68 25.03
N CYS A 598 -25.25 8.05 25.79
CA CYS A 598 -25.08 8.33 27.22
C CYS A 598 -24.63 9.75 27.53
N PHE A 599 -23.99 10.45 26.60
CA PHE A 599 -23.52 11.83 26.79
C PHE A 599 -24.62 12.89 26.57
N GLU A 600 -25.75 12.56 25.92
CA GLU A 600 -26.83 13.54 25.68
C GLU A 600 -27.61 13.90 26.95
N LYS A 601 -27.60 13.08 28.00
CA LYS A 601 -28.35 13.32 29.24
C LYS A 601 -27.70 14.28 30.21
N THR A 602 -26.41 14.60 30.06
CA THR A 602 -25.66 15.44 30.99
C THR A 602 -25.67 16.93 30.67
N VAL A 603 -26.01 17.30 29.41
CA VAL A 603 -26.01 18.70 28.96
C VAL A 603 -27.34 19.43 29.23
N VAL A 604 -28.43 18.71 29.42
CA VAL A 604 -29.76 19.32 29.64
C VAL A 604 -30.01 19.70 31.12
N GLY A 605 -29.07 19.40 32.03
CA GLY A 605 -29.24 19.56 33.49
C GLY A 605 -28.76 20.88 34.13
N ASN A 606 -28.10 21.79 33.40
CA ASN A 606 -27.49 23.00 33.95
C ASN A 606 -28.01 24.34 33.36
N GLU A 607 -29.23 24.37 32.88
CA GLU A 607 -29.96 25.64 32.73
C GLU A 607 -31.07 25.69 33.75
N ARG A 608 -30.74 26.10 34.97
CA ARG A 608 -31.65 26.73 35.94
C ARG A 608 -30.85 27.65 36.87
#